data_bc63d2c48e2680814ac8887d7b0be580
#
_entry.id   bc63d2c48e2680814ac8887d7b0be580
#
_cell.length_a   1.000
_cell.length_b   1.000
_cell.length_c   1.000
_cell.angle_alpha   90.00
_cell.angle_beta   90.00
_cell.angle_gamma   90.00
#
_symmetry.space_group_name_H-M   'P 1'
#
loop_
_entity.id
_entity.type
_entity.pdbx_description
1 polymer ?
#
loop_
_entity_poly.entity_id
_entity_poly.type
_entity_poly.pdbx_seq_one_letter_code
_entity_poly.pdbx_strand_id
1 'polypeptide(L)'
;MSGPKNVIDMRPGKGFTTSQSNEHLRRMADKESAKKAQWNYDPSRERLNFEIGKGGVVKEVDKMKTIPQRIKENLEVRGIKDPNISLINQGKDPYYRTVANFILGGNREVMRNLAFGNQKVDWEHGADNSDLKRMPEIEAWAKDAYAFMCKKYGEQNIAAFVVHLDETNPHCHCTVLPITKKNKFSFFGVFLKGNNTKDALSEYMDSLHTEYAEEVGMKYGMERGDSIKETGAVHRTTEEYRRKLWKDAQEKEEEVRENTKTIEQQNSTITNQRGIIASLSREIKHSAARLKALA
;
A
#
# COMPACT_ATOMS: atom_id res chain seq x y z
N MET A 1 19.30 4.97 -10.70
CA MET A 1 18.36 4.48 -9.67
C MET A 1 16.98 4.89 -10.11
N SER A 2 15.99 3.99 -10.11
CA SER A 2 14.59 4.36 -10.43
C SER A 2 14.04 5.22 -9.30
N GLY A 3 13.24 6.24 -9.67
CA GLY A 3 12.59 7.14 -8.70
C GLY A 3 11.52 6.44 -7.86
N PRO A 4 10.95 7.16 -6.85
CA PRO A 4 9.86 6.64 -6.03
C PRO A 4 8.63 6.34 -6.90
N LYS A 5 7.95 5.22 -6.63
CA LYS A 5 6.85 4.73 -7.45
C LYS A 5 5.48 5.11 -6.87
N ASN A 6 4.53 5.47 -7.75
CA ASN A 6 3.12 5.60 -7.39
C ASN A 6 2.45 4.21 -7.37
N VAL A 7 1.30 4.14 -6.72
CA VAL A 7 0.50 2.91 -6.61
C VAL A 7 -0.96 3.23 -6.92
N ILE A 8 -1.55 2.43 -7.81
CA ILE A 8 -2.99 2.32 -8.00
C ILE A 8 -3.33 0.84 -8.16
N ASP A 9 -4.18 0.31 -7.29
CA ASP A 9 -4.67 -1.07 -7.35
C ASP A 9 -6.19 -1.09 -7.44
N MET A 10 -6.77 -2.07 -8.12
CA MET A 10 -8.22 -2.20 -8.29
C MET A 10 -8.67 -3.62 -7.97
N ARG A 11 -9.64 -3.74 -7.06
CA ARG A 11 -10.27 -5.00 -6.70
C ARG A 11 -11.76 -4.96 -7.01
N PRO A 12 -12.26 -5.82 -7.91
CA PRO A 12 -13.69 -5.95 -8.14
C PRO A 12 -14.39 -6.60 -6.94
N GLY A 13 -15.58 -6.09 -6.58
CA GLY A 13 -16.42 -6.65 -5.53
C GLY A 13 -17.84 -6.91 -6.02
N LYS A 14 -18.50 -7.93 -5.46
CA LYS A 14 -19.90 -8.26 -5.73
C LYS A 14 -20.87 -7.49 -4.80
N GLY A 15 -20.40 -6.47 -4.16
CA GLY A 15 -21.01 -5.59 -3.18
C GLY A 15 -19.93 -5.02 -2.26
N PHE A 16 -20.34 -4.16 -1.34
CA PHE A 16 -19.49 -3.61 -0.29
C PHE A 16 -20.03 -4.05 1.07
N THR A 17 -19.20 -4.73 1.86
CA THR A 17 -19.66 -5.27 3.15
C THR A 17 -19.65 -4.21 4.26
N THR A 18 -20.48 -4.41 5.27
CA THR A 18 -20.46 -3.55 6.47
C THR A 18 -19.13 -3.62 7.21
N SER A 19 -18.48 -4.79 7.22
CA SER A 19 -17.14 -4.95 7.82
C SER A 19 -16.10 -4.10 7.12
N GLN A 20 -16.02 -4.16 5.79
CA GLN A 20 -15.14 -3.29 5.00
C GLN A 20 -15.44 -1.80 5.22
N SER A 21 -16.74 -1.45 5.27
CA SER A 21 -17.15 -0.08 5.56
C SER A 21 -16.70 0.39 6.94
N ASN A 22 -16.81 -0.46 7.94
CA ASN A 22 -16.38 -0.15 9.29
C ASN A 22 -14.84 0.05 9.36
N GLU A 23 -14.09 -0.75 8.64
CA GLU A 23 -12.65 -0.60 8.52
C GLU A 23 -12.27 0.73 7.83
N HIS A 24 -12.84 1.02 6.66
CA HIS A 24 -12.54 2.25 5.92
C HIS A 24 -12.95 3.51 6.68
N LEU A 25 -14.07 3.49 7.40
CA LEU A 25 -14.59 4.63 8.14
C LEU A 25 -14.16 4.67 9.61
N ARG A 26 -13.33 3.70 10.05
CA ARG A 26 -12.95 3.53 11.47
C ARG A 26 -14.18 3.47 12.41
N ARG A 27 -15.22 2.73 11.98
CA ARG A 27 -16.45 2.49 12.74
C ARG A 27 -16.40 1.12 13.39
N MET A 28 -15.71 1.00 14.52
CA MET A 28 -15.63 -0.27 15.22
C MET A 28 -16.91 -0.53 16.02
N ALA A 29 -17.49 -1.72 15.84
CA ALA A 29 -18.79 -2.08 16.44
C ALA A 29 -18.68 -2.29 17.96
N ASP A 30 -17.52 -2.73 18.44
CA ASP A 30 -17.28 -3.05 19.84
C ASP A 30 -15.80 -2.84 20.21
N LYS A 31 -15.51 -2.86 21.52
CA LYS A 31 -14.16 -2.65 22.06
C LYS A 31 -13.15 -3.69 21.63
N GLU A 32 -13.58 -4.94 21.41
CA GLU A 32 -12.67 -6.02 21.01
C GLU A 32 -12.24 -5.85 19.54
N SER A 33 -13.20 -5.56 18.67
CA SER A 33 -12.93 -5.22 17.25
C SER A 33 -12.04 -4.00 17.14
N ALA A 34 -12.27 -2.95 17.94
CA ALA A 34 -11.43 -1.78 18.00
C ALA A 34 -10.00 -2.15 18.45
N LYS A 35 -9.84 -2.96 19.48
CA LYS A 35 -8.52 -3.40 19.98
C LYS A 35 -7.76 -4.23 18.92
N LYS A 36 -8.43 -5.13 18.20
CA LYS A 36 -7.81 -5.89 17.10
C LYS A 36 -7.41 -4.99 15.95
N ALA A 37 -8.24 -4.02 15.60
CA ALA A 37 -7.97 -3.10 14.51
C ALA A 37 -6.79 -2.16 14.81
N GLN A 38 -6.57 -1.77 16.06
CA GLN A 38 -5.45 -0.94 16.51
C GLN A 38 -4.07 -1.53 16.21
N TRP A 39 -3.96 -2.83 15.92
CA TRP A 39 -2.71 -3.41 15.43
C TRP A 39 -2.36 -2.97 14.00
N ASN A 40 -3.33 -2.48 13.24
CA ASN A 40 -3.17 -2.09 11.85
C ASN A 40 -3.07 -0.58 11.66
N TYR A 41 -3.53 0.21 12.61
CA TYR A 41 -3.52 1.67 12.54
C TYR A 41 -3.23 2.31 13.91
N ASP A 42 -2.80 3.55 13.91
CA ASP A 42 -2.54 4.38 15.09
C ASP A 42 -3.77 5.21 15.48
N PRO A 43 -4.44 4.89 16.60
CA PRO A 43 -5.65 5.61 17.03
C PRO A 43 -5.43 7.10 17.29
N SER A 44 -4.22 7.51 17.69
CA SER A 44 -3.90 8.93 17.95
C SER A 44 -3.88 9.76 16.67
N ARG A 45 -3.67 9.13 15.50
CA ARG A 45 -3.70 9.75 14.18
C ARG A 45 -5.03 9.58 13.43
N GLU A 46 -5.98 8.79 13.93
CA GLU A 46 -7.29 8.55 13.29
C GLU A 46 -8.01 9.86 12.94
N ARG A 47 -7.92 10.88 13.81
CA ARG A 47 -8.49 12.21 13.59
C ARG A 47 -7.92 12.96 12.37
N LEU A 48 -6.79 12.53 11.83
CA LEU A 48 -6.15 13.10 10.65
C LEU A 48 -6.70 12.51 9.35
N ASN A 49 -7.41 11.38 9.42
CA ASN A 49 -8.10 10.80 8.28
C ASN A 49 -9.17 11.77 7.76
N PHE A 50 -9.43 11.72 6.47
CA PHE A 50 -10.40 12.63 5.85
C PHE A 50 -11.04 11.99 4.62
N GLU A 51 -12.12 12.60 4.15
CA GLU A 51 -12.78 12.25 2.90
C GLU A 51 -12.70 13.38 1.88
N ILE A 52 -12.70 13.01 0.60
CA ILE A 52 -13.03 13.95 -0.48
C ILE A 52 -14.49 13.71 -0.89
N GLY A 53 -15.29 14.73 -0.69
CA GLY A 53 -16.69 14.75 -1.10
C GLY A 53 -16.90 15.32 -2.50
N LYS A 54 -18.16 15.34 -2.92
CA LYS A 54 -18.58 15.88 -4.22
C LYS A 54 -18.02 17.29 -4.43
N GLY A 55 -17.55 17.56 -5.65
CA GLY A 55 -16.88 18.82 -6.00
C GLY A 55 -15.44 18.94 -5.47
N GLY A 56 -14.82 17.84 -5.03
CA GLY A 56 -13.44 17.84 -4.51
C GLY A 56 -13.29 18.46 -3.13
N VAL A 57 -14.38 18.54 -2.35
CA VAL A 57 -14.39 19.17 -1.03
C VAL A 57 -13.77 18.23 0.02
N VAL A 58 -12.71 18.71 0.70
CA VAL A 58 -12.13 18.02 1.86
C VAL A 58 -13.07 18.13 3.06
N LYS A 59 -13.35 17.02 3.70
CA LYS A 59 -14.18 16.96 4.92
C LYS A 59 -13.68 15.86 5.86
N GLU A 60 -14.11 15.91 7.11
CA GLU A 60 -13.87 14.83 8.05
C GLU A 60 -14.59 13.53 7.59
N VAL A 61 -14.08 12.38 8.04
CA VAL A 61 -14.69 11.09 7.74
C VAL A 61 -16.11 11.04 8.30
N ASP A 62 -17.10 10.96 7.43
CA ASP A 62 -18.50 10.78 7.85
C ASP A 62 -18.72 9.35 8.34
N LYS A 63 -18.75 9.20 9.66
CA LYS A 63 -19.01 7.92 10.33
C LYS A 63 -20.50 7.60 10.51
N MET A 64 -21.39 8.54 10.21
CA MET A 64 -22.83 8.34 10.41
C MET A 64 -23.42 7.39 9.37
N LYS A 65 -22.95 7.48 8.12
CA LYS A 65 -23.45 6.65 7.02
C LYS A 65 -22.39 5.63 6.59
N THR A 66 -22.76 4.35 6.60
CA THR A 66 -21.92 3.30 6.04
C THR A 66 -21.75 3.44 4.53
N ILE A 67 -20.66 2.93 3.96
CA ILE A 67 -20.48 2.94 2.49
C ILE A 67 -21.62 2.19 1.77
N PRO A 68 -22.11 1.01 2.24
CA PRO A 68 -23.32 0.40 1.69
C PRO A 68 -24.56 1.31 1.70
N GLN A 69 -24.77 2.09 2.76
CA GLN A 69 -25.89 3.06 2.80
C GLN A 69 -25.70 4.18 1.77
N ARG A 70 -24.48 4.72 1.62
CA ARG A 70 -24.15 5.72 0.59
C ARG A 70 -24.37 5.18 -0.82
N ILE A 71 -23.98 3.92 -1.08
CA ILE A 71 -24.24 3.23 -2.35
C ILE A 71 -25.76 3.14 -2.59
N LYS A 72 -26.51 2.66 -1.61
CA LYS A 72 -27.97 2.52 -1.71
C LYS A 72 -28.63 3.85 -2.03
N GLU A 73 -28.33 4.92 -1.30
CA GLU A 73 -28.87 6.27 -1.53
C GLU A 73 -28.50 6.79 -2.94
N ASN A 74 -27.25 6.59 -3.39
CA ASN A 74 -26.81 6.97 -4.73
C ASN A 74 -27.64 6.29 -5.83
N LEU A 75 -27.88 4.98 -5.68
CA LEU A 75 -28.65 4.21 -6.64
C LEU A 75 -30.13 4.61 -6.64
N GLU A 76 -30.72 4.84 -5.45
CA GLU A 76 -32.11 5.27 -5.30
C GLU A 76 -32.37 6.62 -5.97
N VAL A 77 -31.51 7.63 -5.71
CA VAL A 77 -31.62 8.95 -6.35
C VAL A 77 -31.53 8.87 -7.87
N ARG A 78 -30.78 7.90 -8.40
CA ARG A 78 -30.60 7.70 -9.85
C ARG A 78 -31.60 6.72 -10.46
N GLY A 79 -32.51 6.13 -9.68
CA GLY A 79 -33.45 5.13 -10.14
C GLY A 79 -32.78 3.83 -10.65
N ILE A 80 -31.60 3.50 -10.14
CA ILE A 80 -30.81 2.33 -10.55
C ILE A 80 -31.00 1.20 -9.56
N LYS A 81 -31.33 0.01 -10.03
CA LYS A 81 -31.47 -1.18 -9.19
C LYS A 81 -30.14 -1.93 -9.14
N ASP A 82 -29.70 -2.32 -7.94
CA ASP A 82 -28.58 -3.25 -7.78
C ASP A 82 -29.00 -4.63 -8.30
N PRO A 83 -28.28 -5.19 -9.29
CA PRO A 83 -28.64 -6.49 -9.88
C PRO A 83 -28.49 -7.67 -8.91
N ASN A 84 -27.75 -7.51 -7.81
CA ASN A 84 -27.57 -8.56 -6.81
C ASN A 84 -28.72 -8.65 -5.81
N ILE A 85 -29.53 -7.58 -5.62
CA ILE A 85 -30.63 -7.59 -4.66
C ILE A 85 -31.63 -8.73 -4.97
N SER A 86 -31.98 -8.93 -6.25
CA SER A 86 -32.88 -9.99 -6.64
C SER A 86 -32.34 -11.39 -6.33
N LEU A 87 -31.02 -11.59 -6.45
CA LEU A 87 -30.36 -12.86 -6.11
C LEU A 87 -30.37 -13.07 -4.60
N ILE A 88 -29.98 -12.05 -3.83
CA ILE A 88 -29.94 -12.09 -2.37
C ILE A 88 -31.33 -12.38 -1.80
N ASN A 89 -32.39 -11.74 -2.31
CA ASN A 89 -33.77 -11.98 -1.89
C ASN A 89 -34.26 -13.42 -2.19
N GLN A 90 -33.62 -14.11 -3.13
CA GLN A 90 -33.85 -15.52 -3.44
C GLN A 90 -32.96 -16.47 -2.63
N GLY A 91 -32.17 -15.96 -1.68
CA GLY A 91 -31.20 -16.74 -0.91
C GLY A 91 -30.00 -17.20 -1.71
N LYS A 92 -29.73 -16.57 -2.86
CA LYS A 92 -28.58 -16.85 -3.72
C LYS A 92 -27.42 -15.91 -3.45
N ASP A 93 -26.20 -16.36 -3.69
CA ASP A 93 -25.02 -15.53 -3.58
C ASP A 93 -25.01 -14.41 -4.64
N PRO A 94 -24.45 -13.23 -4.30
CA PRO A 94 -24.21 -12.16 -5.27
C PRO A 94 -23.34 -12.66 -6.43
N TYR A 95 -23.77 -12.36 -7.65
CA TYR A 95 -23.07 -12.77 -8.87
C TYR A 95 -22.35 -11.60 -9.57
N TYR A 96 -23.03 -10.46 -9.67
CA TYR A 96 -22.55 -9.31 -10.43
C TYR A 96 -21.53 -8.50 -9.65
N ARG A 97 -20.49 -8.03 -10.35
CA ARG A 97 -19.48 -7.09 -9.80
C ARG A 97 -20.10 -5.69 -9.78
N THR A 98 -20.56 -5.25 -8.61
CA THR A 98 -21.28 -3.98 -8.43
C THR A 98 -20.44 -2.88 -7.79
N VAL A 99 -19.22 -3.19 -7.39
CA VAL A 99 -18.23 -2.23 -6.91
C VAL A 99 -16.85 -2.53 -7.48
N ALA A 100 -16.03 -1.50 -7.62
CA ALA A 100 -14.60 -1.60 -7.81
C ALA A 100 -13.92 -0.77 -6.71
N ASN A 101 -13.12 -1.43 -5.88
CA ASN A 101 -12.40 -0.81 -4.79
C ASN A 101 -10.97 -0.53 -5.24
N PHE A 102 -10.60 0.75 -5.21
CA PHE A 102 -9.26 1.21 -5.55
C PHE A 102 -8.49 1.54 -4.28
N ILE A 103 -7.20 1.25 -4.31
CA ILE A 103 -6.21 1.78 -3.37
C ILE A 103 -5.29 2.68 -4.18
N LEU A 104 -5.18 3.94 -3.78
CA LEU A 104 -4.30 4.94 -4.38
C LEU A 104 -3.28 5.38 -3.34
N GLY A 105 -2.02 5.48 -3.76
CA GLY A 105 -0.92 5.84 -2.87
C GLY A 105 0.40 5.90 -3.62
N GLY A 106 1.49 5.61 -2.91
CA GLY A 106 2.80 5.62 -3.52
C GLY A 106 3.91 5.21 -2.56
N ASN A 107 5.12 5.57 -2.95
CA ASN A 107 6.30 5.35 -2.14
C ASN A 107 6.09 5.88 -0.72
N ARG A 108 6.46 5.07 0.27
CA ARG A 108 6.21 5.34 1.69
C ARG A 108 6.78 6.68 2.16
N GLU A 109 8.00 6.99 1.78
CA GLU A 109 8.66 8.22 2.22
C GLU A 109 7.99 9.45 1.62
N VAL A 110 7.67 9.42 0.32
CA VAL A 110 6.96 10.49 -0.36
C VAL A 110 5.59 10.72 0.28
N MET A 111 4.79 9.65 0.46
CA MET A 111 3.46 9.75 1.04
C MET A 111 3.48 10.26 2.49
N ARG A 112 4.46 9.83 3.29
CA ARG A 112 4.67 10.32 4.66
C ARG A 112 5.06 11.79 4.69
N ASN A 113 5.93 12.21 3.78
CA ASN A 113 6.32 13.62 3.66
C ASN A 113 5.14 14.50 3.24
N LEU A 114 4.31 14.05 2.29
CA LEU A 114 3.08 14.75 1.93
C LEU A 114 2.11 14.85 3.11
N ALA A 115 2.00 13.79 3.93
CA ALA A 115 1.06 13.73 5.04
C ALA A 115 1.48 14.54 6.26
N PHE A 116 2.78 14.54 6.58
CA PHE A 116 3.30 15.04 7.86
C PHE A 116 4.44 16.06 7.71
N GLY A 117 5.01 16.24 6.50
CA GLY A 117 6.15 17.13 6.28
C GLY A 117 7.34 16.74 7.14
N ASN A 118 7.93 17.75 7.81
CA ASN A 118 9.08 17.56 8.70
C ASN A 118 8.68 17.21 10.15
N GLN A 119 7.40 16.95 10.44
CA GLN A 119 6.95 16.58 11.78
C GLN A 119 7.52 15.20 12.16
N LYS A 120 7.99 15.09 13.41
CA LYS A 120 8.52 13.81 13.91
C LYS A 120 7.35 12.89 14.24
N VAL A 121 7.19 11.84 13.45
CA VAL A 121 6.18 10.78 13.66
C VAL A 121 6.85 9.61 14.36
N ASP A 122 6.28 9.16 15.46
CA ASP A 122 6.68 7.91 16.08
C ASP A 122 5.87 6.76 15.45
N TRP A 123 6.57 5.81 14.84
CA TRP A 123 5.97 4.67 14.12
C TRP A 123 5.86 3.41 14.97
N GLU A 124 6.24 3.48 16.24
CA GLU A 124 6.10 2.35 17.15
C GLU A 124 4.62 2.10 17.49
N HIS A 125 4.29 0.84 17.70
CA HIS A 125 2.91 0.49 18.07
C HIS A 125 2.57 1.04 19.46
N GLY A 126 1.46 1.78 19.52
CA GLY A 126 1.01 2.41 20.77
C GLY A 126 1.66 3.76 21.09
N ALA A 127 2.50 4.28 20.19
CA ALA A 127 3.02 5.64 20.30
C ALA A 127 1.89 6.68 20.28
N ASP A 128 2.11 7.79 20.98
CA ASP A 128 1.20 8.94 20.96
C ASP A 128 1.66 9.97 19.93
N ASN A 129 0.88 10.11 18.89
CA ASN A 129 1.06 11.07 17.80
C ASN A 129 -0.07 12.13 17.78
N SER A 130 -0.67 12.41 18.93
CA SER A 130 -1.82 13.33 19.04
C SER A 130 -1.50 14.77 18.67
N ASP A 131 -0.23 15.19 18.73
CA ASP A 131 0.21 16.55 18.38
C ASP A 131 0.41 16.77 16.88
N LEU A 132 0.44 15.70 16.08
CA LEU A 132 0.65 15.80 14.64
C LEU A 132 -0.50 16.54 13.95
N LYS A 133 -0.16 17.23 12.87
CA LYS A 133 -1.13 17.91 11.99
C LYS A 133 -1.01 17.36 10.58
N ARG A 134 -2.16 17.24 9.94
CA ARG A 134 -2.22 16.92 8.52
C ARG A 134 -1.71 18.10 7.70
N MET A 135 -0.81 17.83 6.76
CA MET A 135 -0.25 18.85 5.87
C MET A 135 -1.19 19.15 4.69
N PRO A 136 -1.20 20.37 4.15
CA PRO A 136 -1.97 20.72 2.96
C PRO A 136 -1.58 19.93 1.72
N GLU A 137 -0.34 19.45 1.63
CA GLU A 137 0.21 18.72 0.51
C GLU A 137 -0.49 17.37 0.30
N ILE A 138 -0.84 16.65 1.38
CA ILE A 138 -1.59 15.39 1.23
C ILE A 138 -3.04 15.65 0.82
N GLU A 139 -3.63 16.78 1.21
CA GLU A 139 -4.96 17.18 0.75
C GLU A 139 -4.95 17.54 -0.74
N ALA A 140 -3.89 18.23 -1.20
CA ALA A 140 -3.70 18.56 -2.62
C ALA A 140 -3.55 17.29 -3.46
N TRP A 141 -2.70 16.35 -3.02
CA TRP A 141 -2.57 15.04 -3.67
C TRP A 141 -3.91 14.28 -3.72
N ALA A 142 -4.64 14.25 -2.62
CA ALA A 142 -5.92 13.56 -2.56
C ALA A 142 -6.97 14.18 -3.50
N LYS A 143 -6.99 15.52 -3.64
CA LYS A 143 -7.85 16.23 -4.60
C LYS A 143 -7.49 15.90 -6.05
N ASP A 144 -6.19 15.85 -6.38
CA ASP A 144 -5.74 15.47 -7.72
C ASP A 144 -6.09 14.00 -8.02
N ALA A 145 -5.88 13.10 -7.07
CA ALA A 145 -6.27 11.70 -7.19
C ALA A 145 -7.80 11.54 -7.34
N TYR A 146 -8.59 12.30 -6.58
CA TYR A 146 -10.05 12.32 -6.71
C TYR A 146 -10.49 12.84 -8.09
N ALA A 147 -9.90 13.94 -8.55
CA ALA A 147 -10.20 14.51 -9.87
C ALA A 147 -9.88 13.52 -11.00
N PHE A 148 -8.77 12.79 -10.91
CA PHE A 148 -8.43 11.71 -11.83
C PHE A 148 -9.51 10.62 -11.85
N MET A 149 -9.96 10.15 -10.67
CA MET A 149 -11.01 9.14 -10.57
C MET A 149 -12.36 9.65 -11.13
N CYS A 150 -12.70 10.90 -10.85
CA CYS A 150 -13.91 11.53 -11.39
C CYS A 150 -13.86 11.67 -12.92
N LYS A 151 -12.72 12.08 -13.49
CA LYS A 151 -12.50 12.15 -14.92
C LYS A 151 -12.69 10.81 -15.63
N LYS A 152 -12.18 9.73 -15.02
CA LYS A 152 -12.26 8.37 -15.60
C LYS A 152 -13.63 7.74 -15.48
N TYR A 153 -14.26 7.84 -14.32
CA TYR A 153 -15.45 7.04 -14.01
C TYR A 153 -16.72 7.86 -13.81
N GLY A 154 -16.60 9.17 -13.75
CA GLY A 154 -17.69 10.08 -13.41
C GLY A 154 -17.88 10.23 -11.90
N GLU A 155 -17.95 11.46 -11.42
CA GLU A 155 -18.09 11.77 -10.00
C GLU A 155 -19.30 11.08 -9.35
N GLN A 156 -20.41 11.00 -10.08
CA GLN A 156 -21.63 10.33 -9.61
C GLN A 156 -21.45 8.82 -9.35
N ASN A 157 -20.39 8.22 -9.83
CA ASN A 157 -20.06 6.82 -9.61
C ASN A 157 -19.06 6.61 -8.45
N ILE A 158 -18.55 7.70 -7.84
CA ILE A 158 -17.69 7.61 -6.65
C ILE A 158 -18.59 7.53 -5.42
N ALA A 159 -18.65 6.37 -4.78
CA ALA A 159 -19.45 6.15 -3.59
C ALA A 159 -18.75 6.57 -2.29
N ALA A 160 -17.42 6.47 -2.26
CA ALA A 160 -16.58 6.90 -1.15
C ALA A 160 -15.16 7.18 -1.65
N PHE A 161 -14.49 8.16 -1.04
CA PHE A 161 -13.07 8.46 -1.23
C PHE A 161 -12.48 8.86 0.13
N VAL A 162 -11.87 7.90 0.80
CA VAL A 162 -11.39 8.02 2.18
C VAL A 162 -9.88 7.94 2.20
N VAL A 163 -9.23 8.91 2.84
CA VAL A 163 -7.77 8.97 2.96
C VAL A 163 -7.38 8.59 4.38
N HIS A 164 -6.54 7.58 4.50
CA HIS A 164 -6.00 7.09 5.76
C HIS A 164 -4.58 7.62 5.99
N LEU A 165 -4.42 8.33 7.10
CA LEU A 165 -3.14 8.82 7.61
C LEU A 165 -2.72 8.13 8.90
N ASP A 166 -3.57 7.28 9.43
CA ASP A 166 -3.38 6.52 10.66
C ASP A 166 -2.66 5.18 10.47
N GLU A 167 -2.42 4.76 9.24
CA GLU A 167 -1.64 3.56 8.92
C GLU A 167 -0.16 3.87 8.66
N THR A 168 0.65 2.83 8.53
CA THR A 168 2.09 2.96 8.30
C THR A 168 2.43 3.68 7.00
N ASN A 169 1.60 3.50 5.96
CA ASN A 169 1.74 4.19 4.68
C ASN A 169 0.45 4.95 4.36
N PRO A 170 0.48 6.30 4.30
CA PRO A 170 -0.69 7.08 3.90
C PRO A 170 -1.20 6.65 2.52
N HIS A 171 -2.51 6.45 2.39
CA HIS A 171 -3.14 6.00 1.16
C HIS A 171 -4.63 6.36 1.14
N CYS A 172 -5.25 6.18 -0.02
CA CYS A 172 -6.69 6.40 -0.21
C CYS A 172 -7.40 5.11 -0.60
N HIS A 173 -8.60 4.92 -0.06
CA HIS A 173 -9.59 3.97 -0.54
C HIS A 173 -10.66 4.70 -1.35
N CYS A 174 -10.80 4.34 -2.63
CA CYS A 174 -11.84 4.87 -3.50
C CYS A 174 -12.77 3.76 -3.95
N THR A 175 -14.06 3.90 -3.65
CA THR A 175 -15.10 2.94 -4.07
C THR A 175 -15.85 3.49 -5.27
N VAL A 176 -15.74 2.82 -6.41
CA VAL A 176 -16.37 3.17 -7.68
C VAL A 176 -17.50 2.21 -7.99
N LEU A 177 -18.66 2.74 -8.38
CA LEU A 177 -19.77 1.96 -8.92
C LEU A 177 -19.57 1.79 -10.43
N PRO A 178 -19.48 0.55 -10.95
CA PRO A 178 -19.30 0.29 -12.37
C PRO A 178 -20.59 0.52 -13.16
N ILE A 179 -21.05 1.77 -13.19
CA ILE A 179 -22.29 2.19 -13.84
C ILE A 179 -21.94 2.96 -15.10
N THR A 180 -22.48 2.49 -16.23
CA THR A 180 -22.28 3.11 -17.54
C THR A 180 -23.06 4.42 -17.67
N LYS A 181 -22.73 5.22 -18.70
CA LYS A 181 -23.49 6.44 -19.06
C LYS A 181 -24.99 6.18 -19.32
N LYS A 182 -25.38 4.91 -19.58
CA LYS A 182 -26.78 4.50 -19.77
C LYS A 182 -27.45 4.04 -18.44
N ASN A 183 -26.85 4.38 -17.29
CA ASN A 183 -27.33 4.00 -15.95
C ASN A 183 -27.52 2.47 -15.76
N LYS A 184 -26.61 1.67 -16.32
CA LYS A 184 -26.61 0.21 -16.14
C LYS A 184 -25.31 -0.25 -15.51
N PHE A 185 -25.41 -1.17 -14.54
CA PHE A 185 -24.23 -1.85 -14.02
C PHE A 185 -23.56 -2.66 -15.13
N SER A 186 -22.28 -2.43 -15.34
CA SER A 186 -21.45 -3.21 -16.25
C SER A 186 -19.98 -3.07 -15.90
N PHE A 187 -19.46 -3.97 -15.09
CA PHE A 187 -18.03 -3.97 -14.75
C PHE A 187 -17.15 -4.02 -16.01
N PHE A 188 -17.42 -4.98 -16.88
CA PHE A 188 -16.66 -5.13 -18.13
C PHE A 188 -16.85 -3.93 -19.09
N GLY A 189 -18.05 -3.37 -19.13
CA GLY A 189 -18.33 -2.21 -19.99
C GLY A 189 -17.62 -0.94 -19.52
N VAL A 190 -17.48 -0.74 -18.22
CA VAL A 190 -16.83 0.45 -17.65
C VAL A 190 -15.30 0.33 -17.70
N PHE A 191 -14.76 -0.82 -17.30
CA PHE A 191 -13.32 -1.00 -17.13
C PHE A 191 -12.63 -1.67 -18.32
N LEU A 192 -13.28 -2.61 -19.00
CA LEU A 192 -12.66 -3.48 -19.98
C LEU A 192 -13.25 -3.36 -21.39
N LYS A 193 -13.93 -2.26 -21.70
CA LYS A 193 -14.57 -2.02 -23.01
C LYS A 193 -15.47 -3.19 -23.47
N GLY A 194 -16.07 -3.90 -22.52
CA GLY A 194 -16.95 -5.03 -22.76
C GLY A 194 -16.24 -6.40 -22.86
N ASN A 195 -14.91 -6.44 -22.82
CA ASN A 195 -14.13 -7.66 -22.88
C ASN A 195 -14.01 -8.32 -21.49
N ASN A 196 -14.14 -9.66 -21.42
CA ASN A 196 -14.07 -10.42 -20.17
C ASN A 196 -12.90 -11.40 -20.19
N THR A 197 -11.70 -10.94 -20.53
CA THR A 197 -10.49 -11.76 -20.51
C THR A 197 -9.51 -11.28 -19.45
N LYS A 198 -8.60 -12.15 -19.03
CA LYS A 198 -7.50 -11.79 -18.13
C LYS A 198 -6.55 -10.78 -18.80
N ASP A 199 -6.33 -10.91 -20.08
CA ASP A 199 -5.45 -10.03 -20.84
C ASP A 199 -6.04 -8.61 -20.91
N ALA A 200 -7.34 -8.46 -21.15
CA ALA A 200 -8.01 -7.17 -21.13
C ALA A 200 -7.92 -6.48 -19.75
N LEU A 201 -8.00 -7.25 -18.67
CA LEU A 201 -7.79 -6.71 -17.32
C LEU A 201 -6.34 -6.28 -17.10
N SER A 202 -5.38 -7.08 -17.55
CA SER A 202 -3.96 -6.77 -17.47
C SER A 202 -3.61 -5.51 -18.26
N GLU A 203 -4.08 -5.40 -19.48
CA GLU A 203 -3.89 -4.22 -20.34
C GLU A 203 -4.54 -2.96 -19.73
N TYR A 204 -5.75 -3.12 -19.20
CA TYR A 204 -6.43 -2.03 -18.52
C TYR A 204 -5.64 -1.54 -17.30
N MET A 205 -5.15 -2.45 -16.45
CA MET A 205 -4.35 -2.07 -15.28
C MET A 205 -3.03 -1.43 -15.69
N ASP A 206 -2.37 -1.93 -16.71
CA ASP A 206 -1.13 -1.36 -17.25
C ASP A 206 -1.34 0.09 -17.75
N SER A 207 -2.41 0.34 -18.52
CA SER A 207 -2.82 1.68 -18.95
C SER A 207 -3.17 2.59 -17.76
N LEU A 208 -3.91 2.06 -16.80
CA LEU A 208 -4.33 2.80 -15.60
C LEU A 208 -3.13 3.27 -14.76
N HIS A 209 -2.12 2.40 -14.58
CA HIS A 209 -0.88 2.75 -13.89
C HIS A 209 -0.13 3.89 -14.60
N THR A 210 -0.08 3.83 -15.94
CA THR A 210 0.57 4.87 -16.75
C THR A 210 -0.15 6.20 -16.63
N GLU A 211 -1.47 6.21 -16.85
CA GLU A 211 -2.28 7.42 -16.78
C GLU A 211 -2.26 8.05 -15.39
N TYR A 212 -2.33 7.23 -14.33
CA TYR A 212 -2.26 7.73 -12.96
C TYR A 212 -0.89 8.32 -12.62
N ALA A 213 0.19 7.72 -13.12
CA ALA A 213 1.52 8.26 -12.95
C ALA A 213 1.67 9.62 -13.64
N GLU A 214 1.22 9.74 -14.87
CA GLU A 214 1.31 10.98 -15.67
C GLU A 214 0.44 12.10 -15.12
N GLU A 215 -0.81 11.81 -14.74
CA GLU A 215 -1.76 12.82 -14.32
C GLU A 215 -1.63 13.22 -12.84
N VAL A 216 -1.18 12.29 -11.97
CA VAL A 216 -1.09 12.51 -10.53
C VAL A 216 0.33 12.28 -10.01
N GLY A 217 0.91 11.09 -10.22
CA GLY A 217 2.18 10.69 -9.59
C GLY A 217 3.31 11.67 -9.81
N MET A 218 3.54 12.10 -11.07
CA MET A 218 4.64 12.99 -11.44
C MET A 218 4.57 14.36 -10.78
N LYS A 219 3.38 14.88 -10.47
CA LYS A 219 3.21 16.15 -9.75
C LYS A 219 3.81 16.10 -8.34
N TYR A 220 3.91 14.91 -7.78
CA TYR A 220 4.39 14.65 -6.42
C TYR A 220 5.72 13.88 -6.41
N GLY A 221 6.46 13.91 -7.53
CA GLY A 221 7.77 13.29 -7.65
C GLY A 221 7.74 11.76 -7.66
N MET A 222 6.62 11.15 -8.02
CA MET A 222 6.49 9.70 -8.13
C MET A 222 6.33 9.27 -9.58
N GLU A 223 7.08 8.25 -9.96
CA GLU A 223 7.05 7.65 -11.29
C GLU A 223 6.06 6.46 -11.34
N ARG A 224 5.76 6.01 -12.55
CA ARG A 224 5.03 4.78 -12.79
C ARG A 224 5.73 3.58 -12.12
N GLY A 225 4.96 2.71 -11.46
CA GLY A 225 5.47 1.43 -10.99
C GLY A 225 5.92 0.54 -12.15
N ASP A 226 6.83 -0.39 -11.86
CA ASP A 226 7.34 -1.32 -12.87
C ASP A 226 6.22 -2.25 -13.39
N SER A 227 6.26 -2.62 -14.67
CA SER A 227 5.24 -3.47 -15.25
C SER A 227 5.26 -4.88 -14.64
N ILE A 228 4.08 -5.46 -14.42
CA ILE A 228 3.97 -6.87 -14.00
C ILE A 228 4.64 -7.80 -15.03
N LYS A 229 4.63 -7.43 -16.31
CA LYS A 229 5.29 -8.19 -17.37
C LYS A 229 6.81 -8.21 -17.21
N GLU A 230 7.40 -7.16 -16.62
CA GLU A 230 8.84 -7.06 -16.39
C GLU A 230 9.24 -7.68 -15.06
N THR A 231 8.43 -7.47 -14.02
CA THR A 231 8.75 -7.90 -12.65
C THR A 231 8.26 -9.31 -12.32
N GLY A 232 7.32 -9.86 -13.09
CA GLY A 232 6.61 -11.10 -12.74
C GLY A 232 5.82 -11.00 -11.44
N ALA A 233 5.55 -9.78 -10.94
CA ALA A 233 4.86 -9.56 -9.68
C ALA A 233 3.46 -10.18 -9.72
N VAL A 234 3.14 -10.97 -8.69
CA VAL A 234 1.82 -11.57 -8.52
C VAL A 234 1.08 -10.83 -7.42
N HIS A 235 -0.18 -10.50 -7.69
CA HIS A 235 -1.05 -9.94 -6.67
C HIS A 235 -1.20 -10.92 -5.50
N ARG A 236 -0.86 -10.45 -4.28
CA ARG A 236 -0.94 -11.25 -3.06
C ARG A 236 -1.89 -10.59 -2.08
N THR A 237 -2.59 -11.39 -1.30
CA THR A 237 -3.31 -10.89 -0.13
C THR A 237 -2.31 -10.36 0.89
N THR A 238 -2.75 -9.48 1.79
CA THR A 238 -1.90 -8.98 2.88
C THR A 238 -1.31 -10.11 3.72
N GLU A 239 -2.06 -11.20 3.92
CA GLU A 239 -1.62 -12.36 4.65
C GLU A 239 -0.54 -13.16 3.90
N GLU A 240 -0.72 -13.40 2.60
CA GLU A 240 0.29 -14.04 1.74
C GLU A 240 1.57 -13.19 1.65
N TYR A 241 1.42 -11.86 1.57
CA TYR A 241 2.55 -10.95 1.58
C TYR A 241 3.33 -10.99 2.91
N ARG A 242 2.63 -10.98 4.06
CA ARG A 242 3.25 -11.11 5.38
C ARG A 242 3.96 -12.46 5.55
N ARG A 243 3.35 -13.56 5.10
CA ARG A 243 3.99 -14.90 5.12
C ARG A 243 5.26 -14.92 4.28
N LYS A 244 5.23 -14.30 3.11
CA LYS A 244 6.42 -14.21 2.26
C LYS A 244 7.51 -13.39 2.93
N LEU A 245 7.19 -12.20 3.44
CA LEU A 245 8.18 -11.36 4.16
C LEU A 245 8.80 -12.09 5.35
N TRP A 246 8.00 -12.83 6.09
CA TRP A 246 8.50 -13.63 7.21
C TRP A 246 9.46 -14.72 6.75
N LYS A 247 9.14 -15.41 5.66
CA LYS A 247 10.02 -16.42 5.06
C LYS A 247 11.32 -15.80 4.54
N ASP A 248 11.21 -14.71 3.78
CA ASP A 248 12.37 -13.98 3.25
C ASP A 248 13.29 -13.46 4.39
N ALA A 249 12.69 -13.04 5.53
CA ALA A 249 13.44 -12.63 6.73
C ALA A 249 14.19 -13.81 7.37
N GLN A 250 13.55 -14.97 7.51
CA GLN A 250 14.20 -16.18 8.05
C GLN A 250 15.36 -16.66 7.17
N GLU A 251 15.18 -16.66 5.85
CA GLU A 251 16.24 -17.03 4.90
C GLU A 251 17.44 -16.08 5.03
N LYS A 252 17.18 -14.78 5.21
CA LYS A 252 18.21 -13.77 5.45
C LYS A 252 18.93 -13.93 6.79
N GLU A 253 18.20 -14.25 7.86
CA GLU A 253 18.81 -14.51 9.16
C GLU A 253 19.73 -15.73 9.13
N GLU A 254 19.35 -16.78 8.39
CA GLU A 254 20.17 -17.98 8.22
C GLU A 254 21.44 -17.64 7.41
N GLU A 255 21.31 -16.89 6.31
CA GLU A 255 22.46 -16.42 5.52
C GLU A 255 23.43 -15.57 6.36
N VAL A 256 22.92 -14.64 7.16
CA VAL A 256 23.75 -13.82 8.08
C VAL A 256 24.46 -14.71 9.11
N ARG A 257 23.79 -15.70 9.66
CA ARG A 257 24.35 -16.63 10.65
C ARG A 257 25.46 -17.49 10.06
N GLU A 258 25.30 -17.98 8.82
CA GLU A 258 26.34 -18.73 8.12
C GLU A 258 27.54 -17.84 7.76
N ASN A 259 27.29 -16.63 7.27
CA ASN A 259 28.35 -15.65 6.98
C ASN A 259 29.13 -15.28 8.25
N THR A 260 28.46 -15.11 9.37
CA THR A 260 29.10 -14.84 10.67
C THR A 260 30.04 -15.97 11.09
N LYS A 261 29.62 -17.23 10.96
CA LYS A 261 30.48 -18.39 11.25
C LYS A 261 31.72 -18.42 10.34
N THR A 262 31.52 -18.12 9.06
CA THR A 262 32.61 -18.09 8.10
C THR A 262 33.64 -16.99 8.44
N ILE A 263 33.17 -15.81 8.81
CA ILE A 263 34.01 -14.68 9.26
C ILE A 263 34.77 -15.07 10.54
N GLU A 264 34.17 -15.74 11.51
CA GLU A 264 34.83 -16.20 12.72
C GLU A 264 35.95 -17.20 12.40
N GLN A 265 35.71 -18.16 11.50
CA GLN A 265 36.73 -19.12 11.05
C GLN A 265 37.88 -18.44 10.32
N GLN A 266 37.57 -17.49 9.44
CA GLN A 266 38.58 -16.71 8.73
C GLN A 266 39.44 -15.87 9.70
N ASN A 267 38.82 -15.22 10.68
CA ASN A 267 39.51 -14.45 11.70
C ASN A 267 40.44 -15.34 12.56
N SER A 268 40.04 -16.54 12.92
CA SER A 268 40.87 -17.51 13.60
C SER A 268 42.09 -17.90 12.75
N THR A 269 41.87 -18.19 11.46
CA THR A 269 42.96 -18.50 10.51
C THR A 269 43.94 -17.35 10.37
N ILE A 270 43.44 -16.11 10.20
CA ILE A 270 44.29 -14.89 10.11
C ILE A 270 45.10 -14.72 11.39
N THR A 271 44.54 -14.95 12.55
CA THR A 271 45.22 -14.85 13.83
C THR A 271 46.37 -15.86 13.93
N ASN A 272 46.15 -17.11 13.54
CA ASN A 272 47.16 -18.14 13.48
C ASN A 272 48.29 -17.79 12.49
N GLN A 273 47.95 -17.34 11.29
CA GLN A 273 48.94 -16.91 10.30
C GLN A 273 49.78 -15.72 10.78
N ARG A 274 49.17 -14.74 11.45
CA ARG A 274 49.93 -13.62 12.06
C ARG A 274 50.90 -14.11 13.14
N GLY A 275 50.55 -15.10 13.93
CA GLY A 275 51.42 -15.75 14.89
C GLY A 275 52.65 -16.39 14.22
N ILE A 276 52.42 -17.15 13.15
CA ILE A 276 53.48 -17.81 12.37
C ILE A 276 54.41 -16.75 11.76
N ILE A 277 53.86 -15.72 11.12
CA ILE A 277 54.66 -14.62 10.53
C ILE A 277 55.52 -13.93 11.59
N ALA A 278 54.97 -13.67 12.77
CA ALA A 278 55.74 -13.05 13.86
C ALA A 278 56.88 -13.95 14.39
N SER A 279 56.68 -15.28 14.42
CA SER A 279 57.74 -16.26 14.76
C SER A 279 58.84 -16.28 13.72
N LEU A 280 58.47 -16.45 12.46
CA LEU A 280 59.45 -16.46 11.35
C LEU A 280 60.25 -15.16 11.27
N SER A 281 59.61 -14.01 11.48
CA SER A 281 60.29 -12.71 11.50
C SER A 281 61.34 -12.60 12.63
N ARG A 282 61.09 -13.21 13.79
CA ARG A 282 62.05 -13.28 14.89
C ARG A 282 63.24 -14.19 14.54
N GLU A 283 62.98 -15.35 13.95
CA GLU A 283 64.03 -16.28 13.51
C GLU A 283 64.97 -15.66 12.44
N ILE A 284 64.35 -14.98 11.45
CA ILE A 284 65.10 -14.23 10.41
C ILE A 284 66.00 -13.17 11.06
N LYS A 285 65.53 -12.35 11.98
CA LYS A 285 66.30 -11.36 12.70
C LYS A 285 67.41 -11.99 13.50
N HIS A 286 67.21 -13.11 14.17
CA HIS A 286 68.20 -13.82 14.92
C HIS A 286 69.28 -14.43 14.02
N SER A 287 68.93 -15.04 12.92
CA SER A 287 69.83 -15.59 11.91
C SER A 287 70.71 -14.49 11.26
N ALA A 288 70.06 -13.34 10.91
CA ALA A 288 70.83 -12.20 10.37
C ALA A 288 71.81 -11.61 11.35
N ALA A 289 71.50 -11.54 12.65
CA ALA A 289 72.41 -11.14 13.70
C ALA A 289 73.63 -12.10 13.84
N ARG A 290 73.32 -13.42 13.80
CA ARG A 290 74.41 -14.43 13.84
C ARG A 290 75.35 -14.33 12.63
N LEU A 291 74.79 -14.13 11.42
CA LEU A 291 75.66 -13.95 10.22
C LEU A 291 76.53 -12.69 10.31
N LYS A 292 75.98 -11.59 10.87
CA LYS A 292 76.78 -10.39 11.10
C LYS A 292 77.90 -10.56 12.15
N ALA A 293 77.77 -11.46 13.10
CA ALA A 293 78.76 -11.74 14.12
C ALA A 293 79.81 -12.71 13.64
N LEU A 294 79.65 -13.37 12.50
CA LEU A 294 80.63 -14.30 11.87
C LEU A 294 81.45 -13.66 10.72
N ALA A 295 81.03 -12.44 10.29
CA ALA A 295 81.78 -11.64 9.31
C ALA A 295 82.68 -10.60 9.99
#